data_fa300607bd1bcac33e09d0f8b33c9af3
#
_entry.id   fa300607bd1bcac33e09d0f8b33c9af3
#
_cell.length_a   1.000
_cell.length_b   1.000
_cell.length_c   1.000
_cell.angle_alpha   90.00
_cell.angle_beta   90.00
_cell.angle_gamma   90.00
#
_symmetry.space_group_name_H-M   'P 1'
#
loop_
_entity.id
_entity.type
_entity.pdbx_description
1 polymer ?
#
loop_
_entity_poly.entity_id
_entity_poly.type
_entity_poly.pdbx_seq_one_letter_code
_entity_poly.pdbx_strand_id
1 'polypeptide(L)'
;MPPIPPTSSQSPAPSTDPELLEQLEKERALREKAEEKVRKADSEIEELSVQLFSQANEMVAQERKARAKLEARVEALEKKDKEKMARLERLEKAVTRIDRVKAILAAPERKS
;
A
#
# COMPACT_ATOMS: atom_id res chain seq x y z
N MET A 1 26.66 47.79 63.36
CA MET A 1 26.54 46.76 62.34
C MET A 1 27.53 47.02 61.23
N PRO A 2 28.39 46.09 60.97
CA PRO A 2 29.25 46.25 59.82
C PRO A 2 28.38 46.23 58.54
N PRO A 3 28.60 47.14 57.64
CA PRO A 3 27.90 47.11 56.39
C PRO A 3 28.20 45.80 55.69
N ILE A 4 27.12 45.15 55.33
CA ILE A 4 27.24 43.99 54.46
C ILE A 4 27.97 44.45 53.22
N PRO A 5 29.14 43.89 52.92
CA PRO A 5 29.76 44.21 51.65
C PRO A 5 28.75 43.91 50.58
N PRO A 6 28.51 44.79 49.62
CA PRO A 6 27.73 44.41 48.52
C PRO A 6 28.33 43.14 48.02
N THR A 7 27.61 42.05 48.20
CA THR A 7 27.91 40.86 47.42
C THR A 7 28.05 41.41 46.03
N SER A 8 29.26 41.55 45.67
CA SER A 8 29.54 41.94 44.32
C SER A 8 28.82 40.90 43.46
N SER A 9 27.62 41.19 43.16
CA SER A 9 27.03 40.67 41.97
C SER A 9 27.88 41.20 40.83
N GLN A 10 29.07 40.79 40.80
CA GLN A 10 29.83 40.86 39.61
C GLN A 10 29.29 39.80 38.71
N SER A 11 28.13 40.11 38.21
CA SER A 11 27.90 39.62 36.87
C SER A 11 29.11 40.07 36.08
N PRO A 12 29.93 39.17 35.61
CA PRO A 12 31.01 39.52 34.74
C PRO A 12 30.42 40.38 33.64
N ALA A 13 31.00 41.53 33.42
CA ALA A 13 30.52 42.41 32.36
C ALA A 13 30.35 41.55 31.11
N PRO A 14 29.13 41.51 30.58
CA PRO A 14 28.81 40.55 29.53
C PRO A 14 29.51 41.00 28.29
N SER A 15 30.59 40.70 27.94
CA SER A 15 31.26 40.99 26.69
C SER A 15 32.72 41.25 26.79
N THR A 16 33.32 41.10 27.98
CA THR A 16 34.72 41.44 28.17
C THR A 16 35.66 40.25 28.10
N ASP A 17 35.16 39.06 27.97
CA ASP A 17 36.00 37.87 27.80
C ASP A 17 35.95 37.40 26.34
N PRO A 18 37.03 37.60 25.59
CA PRO A 18 37.07 37.17 24.19
C PRO A 18 36.98 35.66 24.01
N GLU A 19 37.39 34.87 25.02
CA GLU A 19 37.25 33.42 24.96
C GLU A 19 35.81 32.97 25.04
N LEU A 20 34.99 33.63 25.90
CA LEU A 20 33.57 33.38 26.01
C LEU A 20 32.84 33.75 24.73
N LEU A 21 33.21 34.88 24.12
CA LEU A 21 32.65 35.30 22.84
C LEU A 21 32.92 34.30 21.74
N GLU A 22 34.14 33.81 21.66
CA GLU A 22 34.54 32.77 20.70
C GLU A 22 33.78 31.48 20.90
N GLN A 23 33.65 31.05 22.16
CA GLN A 23 32.85 29.85 22.49
C GLN A 23 31.39 30.02 22.13
N LEU A 24 30.85 31.20 22.39
CA LEU A 24 29.47 31.50 22.06
C LEU A 24 29.26 31.48 20.53
N GLU A 25 30.15 32.04 19.77
CA GLU A 25 30.09 32.02 18.32
C GLU A 25 30.20 30.60 17.75
N LYS A 26 31.13 29.80 18.29
CA LYS A 26 31.22 28.38 17.93
C LYS A 26 29.97 27.60 18.23
N GLU A 27 29.40 27.79 19.40
CA GLU A 27 28.14 27.15 19.80
C GLU A 27 27.00 27.58 18.89
N ARG A 28 26.89 28.85 18.55
CA ARG A 28 25.89 29.35 17.62
C ARG A 28 26.03 28.75 16.23
N ALA A 29 27.28 28.69 15.74
CA ALA A 29 27.56 28.10 14.44
C ALA A 29 27.21 26.60 14.40
N LEU A 30 27.53 25.86 15.45
CA LEU A 30 27.19 24.45 15.57
C LEU A 30 25.67 24.27 15.65
N ARG A 31 24.99 25.14 16.39
CA ARG A 31 23.54 25.10 16.50
C ARG A 31 22.86 25.37 15.16
N GLU A 32 23.30 26.39 14.45
CA GLU A 32 22.79 26.70 13.11
C GLU A 32 22.95 25.56 12.14
N LYS A 33 24.14 24.92 12.15
CA LYS A 33 24.39 23.74 11.32
C LYS A 33 23.48 22.57 11.68
N ALA A 34 23.31 22.34 12.98
CA ALA A 34 22.44 21.26 13.45
C ALA A 34 20.97 21.53 13.08
N GLU A 35 20.50 22.75 13.25
CA GLU A 35 19.15 23.15 12.89
C GLU A 35 18.90 23.05 11.38
N GLU A 36 19.89 23.42 10.57
CA GLU A 36 19.82 23.28 9.12
C GLU A 36 19.76 21.81 8.69
N LYS A 37 20.55 20.94 9.32
CA LYS A 37 20.50 19.50 9.07
C LYS A 37 19.14 18.92 9.43
N VAL A 38 18.55 19.35 10.55
CA VAL A 38 17.21 18.91 10.96
C VAL A 38 16.17 19.36 9.95
N ARG A 39 16.22 20.61 9.50
CA ARG A 39 15.29 21.12 8.48
C ARG A 39 15.41 20.37 7.16
N LYS A 40 16.64 20.07 6.73
CA LYS A 40 16.86 19.25 5.54
C LYS A 40 16.31 17.85 5.69
N ALA A 41 16.57 17.22 6.83
CA ALA A 41 16.07 15.88 7.11
C ALA A 41 14.54 15.86 7.14
N ASP A 42 13.90 16.84 7.78
CA ASP A 42 12.46 16.97 7.81
C ASP A 42 11.85 17.17 6.42
N SER A 43 12.49 18.02 5.61
CA SER A 43 12.08 18.24 4.22
C SER A 43 12.21 16.97 3.37
N GLU A 44 13.31 16.24 3.53
CA GLU A 44 13.50 14.95 2.83
C GLU A 44 12.48 13.90 3.26
N ILE A 45 12.17 13.84 4.55
CA ILE A 45 11.15 12.95 5.08
C ILE A 45 9.77 13.29 4.51
N GLU A 46 9.41 14.57 4.44
CA GLU A 46 8.16 15.00 3.83
C GLU A 46 8.09 14.63 2.35
N GLU A 47 9.15 14.86 1.60
CA GLU A 47 9.24 14.50 0.20
C GLU A 47 9.11 12.99 -0.01
N LEU A 48 9.86 12.20 0.77
CA LEU A 48 9.78 10.75 0.71
C LEU A 48 8.40 10.23 1.11
N SER A 49 7.77 10.85 2.10
CA SER A 49 6.41 10.49 2.51
C SER A 49 5.40 10.74 1.39
N VAL A 50 5.48 11.89 0.72
CA VAL A 50 4.62 12.22 -0.41
C VAL A 50 4.82 11.23 -1.56
N GLN A 51 6.07 10.90 -1.89
CA GLN A 51 6.38 9.92 -2.93
C GLN A 51 5.86 8.53 -2.56
N LEU A 52 6.04 8.12 -1.33
CA LEU A 52 5.59 6.82 -0.85
C LEU A 52 4.06 6.70 -0.91
N PHE A 53 3.34 7.72 -0.46
CA PHE A 53 1.89 7.76 -0.55
C PHE A 53 1.40 7.76 -1.99
N SER A 54 2.06 8.52 -2.86
CA SER A 54 1.73 8.55 -4.29
C SER A 54 1.93 7.19 -4.94
N GLN A 55 3.05 6.52 -4.67
CA GLN A 55 3.33 5.18 -5.17
C GLN A 55 2.35 4.14 -4.62
N ALA A 56 2.06 4.21 -3.33
CA ALA A 56 1.11 3.30 -2.70
C ALA A 56 -0.30 3.46 -3.31
N ASN A 57 -0.76 4.68 -3.52
CA ASN A 57 -2.04 4.97 -4.15
C ASN A 57 -2.10 4.48 -5.60
N GLU A 58 -1.01 4.65 -6.34
CA GLU A 58 -0.90 4.16 -7.71
C GLU A 58 -0.92 2.62 -7.76
N MET A 59 -0.19 1.96 -6.89
CA MET A 59 -0.19 0.51 -6.78
C MET A 59 -1.57 -0.03 -6.43
N VAL A 60 -2.27 0.60 -5.49
CA VAL A 60 -3.64 0.22 -5.13
C VAL A 60 -4.58 0.41 -6.32
N ALA A 61 -4.46 1.51 -7.04
CA ALA A 61 -5.28 1.77 -8.23
C ALA A 61 -5.04 0.73 -9.32
N GLN A 62 -3.79 0.37 -9.58
CA GLN A 62 -3.43 -0.67 -10.54
C GLN A 62 -3.93 -2.05 -10.12
N GLU A 63 -3.79 -2.38 -8.84
CA GLU A 63 -4.27 -3.64 -8.30
C GLU A 63 -5.80 -3.76 -8.41
N ARG A 64 -6.53 -2.69 -8.11
CA ARG A 64 -7.98 -2.65 -8.27
C ARG A 64 -8.41 -2.86 -9.72
N LYS A 65 -7.70 -2.25 -10.68
CA LYS A 65 -7.95 -2.48 -12.11
C LYS A 65 -7.70 -3.92 -12.52
N ALA A 66 -6.57 -4.48 -12.09
CA ALA A 66 -6.23 -5.86 -12.37
C ALA A 66 -7.26 -6.82 -11.77
N ARG A 67 -7.69 -6.56 -10.55
CA ARG A 67 -8.71 -7.34 -9.85
C ARG A 67 -10.06 -7.28 -10.56
N ALA A 68 -10.48 -6.09 -10.99
CA ALA A 68 -11.71 -5.91 -11.73
C ALA A 68 -11.69 -6.69 -13.06
N LYS A 69 -10.57 -6.69 -13.77
CA LYS A 69 -10.39 -7.46 -15.01
C LYS A 69 -10.48 -8.96 -14.75
N LEU A 70 -9.84 -9.43 -13.68
CA LEU A 70 -9.88 -10.84 -13.32
C LEU A 70 -11.27 -11.27 -12.88
N GLU A 71 -11.97 -10.46 -12.12
CA GLU A 71 -13.35 -10.72 -11.70
C GLU A 71 -14.28 -10.81 -12.91
N ALA A 72 -14.15 -9.89 -13.86
CA ALA A 72 -14.91 -9.91 -15.12
C ALA A 72 -14.61 -11.17 -15.93
N ARG A 73 -13.35 -11.58 -15.98
CA ARG A 73 -12.94 -12.80 -16.69
C ARG A 73 -13.49 -14.05 -16.03
N VAL A 74 -13.42 -14.12 -14.70
CA VAL A 74 -13.98 -15.23 -13.93
C VAL A 74 -15.50 -15.32 -14.17
N GLU A 75 -16.20 -14.21 -14.12
CA GLU A 75 -17.63 -14.16 -14.40
C GLU A 75 -17.97 -14.65 -15.81
N ALA A 76 -17.21 -14.20 -16.81
CA ALA A 76 -17.38 -14.66 -18.19
C ALA A 76 -17.13 -16.16 -18.34
N LEU A 77 -16.10 -16.68 -17.69
CA LEU A 77 -15.77 -18.10 -17.70
C LEU A 77 -16.82 -18.94 -16.98
N GLU A 78 -17.33 -18.49 -15.86
CA GLU A 78 -18.42 -19.15 -15.13
C GLU A 78 -19.68 -19.23 -15.99
N LYS A 79 -20.02 -18.15 -16.69
CA LYS A 79 -21.14 -18.12 -17.61
C LYS A 79 -20.99 -19.12 -18.75
N LYS A 80 -19.80 -19.16 -19.37
CA LYS A 80 -19.48 -20.14 -20.43
C LYS A 80 -19.56 -21.56 -19.90
N ASP A 81 -19.08 -21.78 -18.69
CA ASP A 81 -19.09 -23.08 -18.06
C ASP A 81 -20.51 -23.58 -17.83
N LYS A 82 -21.40 -22.73 -17.33
CA LYS A 82 -22.82 -23.03 -17.17
C LYS A 82 -23.50 -23.35 -18.50
N GLU A 83 -23.19 -22.59 -19.55
CA GLU A 83 -23.71 -22.86 -20.89
C GLU A 83 -23.23 -24.20 -21.43
N LYS A 84 -21.95 -24.52 -21.25
CA LYS A 84 -21.38 -25.81 -21.64
C LYS A 84 -21.98 -26.97 -20.88
N MET A 85 -22.18 -26.82 -19.58
CA MET A 85 -22.80 -27.85 -18.74
C MET A 85 -24.24 -28.11 -19.14
N ALA A 86 -25.01 -27.05 -19.40
CA ALA A 86 -26.38 -27.18 -19.90
C ALA A 86 -26.44 -27.86 -21.26
N ARG A 87 -25.50 -27.53 -22.15
CA ARG A 87 -25.39 -28.16 -23.46
C ARG A 87 -25.03 -29.64 -23.35
N LEU A 88 -24.05 -29.93 -22.49
CA LEU A 88 -23.61 -31.31 -22.22
C LEU A 88 -24.79 -32.15 -21.69
N GLU A 89 -25.56 -31.62 -20.76
CA GLU A 89 -26.73 -32.29 -20.22
C GLU A 89 -27.77 -32.60 -21.29
N ARG A 90 -28.04 -31.65 -22.19
CA ARG A 90 -28.93 -31.85 -23.35
C ARG A 90 -28.43 -32.95 -24.28
N LEU A 91 -27.13 -32.96 -24.56
CA LEU A 91 -26.47 -33.99 -25.40
C LEU A 91 -26.56 -35.36 -24.72
N GLU A 92 -26.33 -35.45 -23.44
CA GLU A 92 -26.44 -36.72 -22.69
C GLU A 92 -27.85 -37.26 -22.74
N LYS A 93 -28.88 -36.42 -22.58
CA LYS A 93 -30.30 -36.80 -22.73
C LYS A 93 -30.58 -37.26 -24.14
N ALA A 94 -30.06 -36.59 -25.16
CA ALA A 94 -30.23 -37.00 -26.55
C ALA A 94 -29.57 -38.35 -26.84
N VAL A 95 -28.38 -38.58 -26.34
CA VAL A 95 -27.68 -39.87 -26.46
C VAL A 95 -28.48 -41.00 -25.76
N THR A 96 -28.97 -40.74 -24.57
CA THR A 96 -29.80 -41.70 -23.83
C THR A 96 -31.06 -42.08 -24.61
N ARG A 97 -31.73 -41.09 -25.24
CA ARG A 97 -32.90 -41.37 -26.11
C ARG A 97 -32.53 -42.24 -27.31
N ILE A 98 -31.42 -41.93 -27.97
CA ILE A 98 -30.91 -42.68 -29.11
C ILE A 98 -30.61 -44.13 -28.70
N ASP A 99 -29.94 -44.31 -27.57
CA ASP A 99 -29.64 -45.64 -27.04
C ASP A 99 -30.92 -46.43 -26.69
N ARG A 100 -31.91 -45.73 -26.11
CA ARG A 100 -33.20 -46.33 -25.80
C ARG A 100 -33.92 -46.78 -27.06
N VAL A 101 -33.97 -45.91 -28.09
CA VAL A 101 -34.56 -46.25 -29.39
C VAL A 101 -33.85 -47.42 -30.06
N LYS A 102 -32.52 -47.42 -30.05
CA LYS A 102 -31.73 -48.52 -30.57
C LYS A 102 -32.03 -49.85 -29.86
N ALA A 103 -32.17 -49.82 -28.54
CA ALA A 103 -32.50 -50.98 -27.74
C ALA A 103 -33.90 -51.53 -28.10
N ILE A 104 -34.86 -50.66 -28.33
CA ILE A 104 -36.21 -51.02 -28.72
C ILE A 104 -36.19 -51.64 -30.13
N LEU A 105 -35.49 -51.03 -31.06
CA LEU A 105 -35.39 -51.52 -32.44
C LEU A 105 -34.62 -52.83 -32.58
N ALA A 106 -33.63 -53.07 -31.70
CA ALA A 106 -32.88 -54.29 -31.66
C ALA A 106 -33.54 -55.40 -30.89
N ALA A 107 -34.58 -55.13 -30.14
CA ALA A 107 -35.32 -56.14 -29.41
C ALA A 107 -36.01 -57.09 -30.37
N PRO A 108 -35.89 -58.42 -30.23
CA PRO A 108 -36.61 -59.37 -31.08
C PRO A 108 -38.10 -59.18 -30.88
N GLU A 109 -38.86 -59.18 -31.97
CA GLU A 109 -40.30 -59.14 -31.93
C GLU A 109 -40.83 -60.22 -31.00
N ARG A 110 -41.52 -59.84 -29.94
CA ARG A 110 -42.24 -60.80 -29.15
C ARG A 110 -43.46 -61.21 -29.94
N LYS A 111 -43.39 -62.34 -30.51
CA LYS A 111 -44.61 -63.02 -31.00
C LYS A 111 -45.48 -63.33 -29.76
N SER A 112 -46.53 -62.65 -29.61
CA SER A 112 -47.53 -62.99 -28.63
C SER A 112 -48.15 -64.34 -28.98
#